data_85c6138ef829fb1926c5d2d18acdca7b
#
_entry.id   85c6138ef829fb1926c5d2d18acdca7b
#
_cell.length_a   1.000
_cell.length_b   1.000
_cell.length_c   1.000
_cell.angle_alpha   90.00
_cell.angle_beta   90.00
_cell.angle_gamma   90.00
#
_symmetry.space_group_name_H-M   'P 1'
#
loop_
_entity.id
_entity.type
_entity.pdbx_description
1 polymer ?
#
loop_
_entity_poly.entity_id
_entity_poly.type
_entity_poly.pdbx_seq_one_letter_code
_entity_poly.pdbx_strand_id
1 'polypeptide(L)'
;MSVGAAAAKPAKLPARDFGRTVGNRLGDAAMALSSGLAAALVLAILAVILFDVIKNGVGHLSLTFLTQAPKEGMTAGGIFPAIVGMVEMVVLMTVAGVPVGVATAIYLHEYAPASARLTRLIRIAVANLAGVPSIVFGLFGLGFFVQFLGAGIDKVFFHGDKVYGQPALIWAALTMAVLTLPVVIVATEEALRAVPNELREASLALGATKFQTVIHVVVPQASAGILTGMILAVSRGAGEVAPILFTGAAYFLPHLPKGLSSQFMTPSYHVYVLATQSPDVDATKPILYTTVLVLLALTFVLNIAAIVVRARMRRQSGLAH
;
A
#
# COMPACT_ATOMS: atom_id res chain seq x y z
N MET A 1 28.15 -47.38 -51.28
CA MET A 1 28.87 -46.09 -51.07
C MET A 1 28.18 -45.35 -49.93
N SER A 2 28.73 -45.46 -48.73
CA SER A 2 28.22 -44.83 -47.51
C SER A 2 29.07 -43.58 -47.28
N VAL A 3 28.43 -42.40 -47.43
CA VAL A 3 29.07 -41.11 -47.11
C VAL A 3 28.80 -40.84 -45.61
N GLY A 4 29.82 -41.07 -44.79
CA GLY A 4 29.81 -40.68 -43.38
C GLY A 4 29.93 -39.18 -43.22
N ALA A 5 28.85 -38.51 -42.81
CA ALA A 5 28.86 -37.12 -42.39
C ALA A 5 29.49 -37.04 -41.01
N ALA A 6 30.74 -36.58 -40.95
CA ALA A 6 31.44 -36.26 -39.70
C ALA A 6 30.77 -35.03 -39.06
N ALA A 7 30.09 -35.24 -37.92
CA ALA A 7 29.51 -34.15 -37.12
C ALA A 7 30.67 -33.26 -36.59
N ALA A 8 30.74 -32.03 -37.09
CA ALA A 8 31.67 -31.02 -36.60
C ALA A 8 31.37 -30.69 -35.13
N LYS A 9 32.38 -30.93 -34.25
CA LYS A 9 32.32 -30.51 -32.84
C LYS A 9 32.00 -29.01 -32.73
N PRO A 10 31.05 -28.59 -31.90
CA PRO A 10 30.81 -27.17 -31.69
C PRO A 10 32.08 -26.49 -31.15
N ALA A 11 32.53 -25.45 -31.84
CA ALA A 11 33.65 -24.63 -31.42
C ALA A 11 33.36 -24.03 -30.04
N LYS A 12 34.16 -24.39 -29.04
CA LYS A 12 34.09 -23.72 -27.73
C LYS A 12 34.49 -22.27 -27.93
N LEU A 13 33.52 -21.37 -27.77
CA LEU A 13 33.77 -19.95 -27.67
C LEU A 13 34.76 -19.71 -26.54
N PRO A 14 35.85 -18.94 -26.74
CA PRO A 14 36.80 -18.65 -25.69
C PRO A 14 36.04 -17.97 -24.52
N ALA A 15 36.12 -18.56 -23.33
CA ALA A 15 35.67 -17.90 -22.12
C ALA A 15 36.37 -16.53 -22.06
N ARG A 16 35.64 -15.43 -22.22
CA ARG A 16 36.15 -14.09 -21.95
C ARG A 16 36.50 -14.05 -20.48
N ASP A 17 37.77 -14.24 -20.18
CA ASP A 17 38.33 -14.01 -18.86
C ASP A 17 38.27 -12.49 -18.63
N PHE A 18 37.19 -12.03 -17.96
CA PHE A 18 37.11 -10.68 -17.43
C PHE A 18 38.11 -10.59 -16.27
N GLY A 19 39.43 -10.63 -16.61
CA GLY A 19 40.49 -10.52 -15.64
C GLY A 19 40.24 -9.35 -14.72
N ARG A 20 39.97 -9.63 -13.44
CA ARG A 20 39.84 -8.64 -12.37
C ARG A 20 41.17 -7.92 -12.24
N THR A 21 41.34 -6.83 -12.98
CA THR A 21 42.48 -5.93 -12.81
C THR A 21 42.45 -5.34 -11.41
N VAL A 22 43.58 -4.99 -10.83
CA VAL A 22 43.67 -4.37 -9.48
C VAL A 22 42.81 -3.12 -9.40
N GLY A 23 42.69 -2.34 -10.49
CA GLY A 23 41.80 -1.18 -10.60
C GLY A 23 40.31 -1.52 -10.44
N ASN A 24 39.86 -2.68 -10.99
CA ASN A 24 38.48 -3.14 -10.81
C ASN A 24 38.21 -3.55 -9.37
N ARG A 25 39.17 -4.14 -8.66
CA ARG A 25 39.05 -4.50 -7.24
C ARG A 25 38.94 -3.28 -6.33
N LEU A 26 39.70 -2.23 -6.62
CA LEU A 26 39.60 -0.97 -5.88
C LEU A 26 38.28 -0.27 -6.15
N GLY A 27 37.79 -0.27 -7.39
CA GLY A 27 36.48 0.24 -7.75
C GLY A 27 35.37 -0.52 -7.05
N ASP A 28 35.38 -1.85 -7.07
CA ASP A 28 34.40 -2.71 -6.38
C ASP A 28 34.40 -2.45 -4.86
N ALA A 29 35.61 -2.35 -4.26
CA ALA A 29 35.73 -2.05 -2.83
C ALA A 29 35.21 -0.65 -2.47
N ALA A 30 35.48 0.36 -3.30
CA ALA A 30 35.01 1.72 -3.11
C ALA A 30 33.46 1.78 -3.23
N MET A 31 32.88 1.09 -4.21
CA MET A 31 31.42 0.98 -4.36
C MET A 31 30.79 0.23 -3.18
N ALA A 32 31.37 -0.88 -2.75
CA ALA A 32 30.87 -1.61 -1.60
C ALA A 32 30.94 -0.77 -0.31
N LEU A 33 32.05 -0.06 -0.10
CA LEU A 33 32.23 0.82 1.05
C LEU A 33 31.24 2.00 1.03
N SER A 34 31.09 2.70 -0.10
CA SER A 34 30.17 3.82 -0.23
C SER A 34 28.70 3.40 -0.05
N SER A 35 28.32 2.26 -0.64
CA SER A 35 26.97 1.69 -0.45
C SER A 35 26.75 1.24 0.99
N GLY A 36 27.75 0.62 1.62
CA GLY A 36 27.71 0.24 3.03
C GLY A 36 27.59 1.45 3.97
N LEU A 37 28.36 2.52 3.71
CA LEU A 37 28.26 3.75 4.47
C LEU A 37 26.91 4.44 4.29
N ALA A 38 26.37 4.49 3.07
CA ALA A 38 25.03 5.03 2.82
C ALA A 38 23.95 4.24 3.56
N ALA A 39 24.01 2.91 3.51
CA ALA A 39 23.09 2.06 4.27
C ALA A 39 23.21 2.27 5.79
N ALA A 40 24.45 2.32 6.30
CA ALA A 40 24.70 2.57 7.72
C ALA A 40 24.19 3.94 8.17
N LEU A 41 24.34 4.99 7.35
CA LEU A 41 23.83 6.32 7.61
C LEU A 41 22.30 6.32 7.70
N VAL A 42 21.61 5.69 6.76
CA VAL A 42 20.14 5.58 6.77
C VAL A 42 19.67 4.84 8.03
N LEU A 43 20.32 3.72 8.38
CA LEU A 43 19.98 2.97 9.60
C LEU A 43 20.26 3.78 10.88
N ALA A 44 21.33 4.55 10.93
CA ALA A 44 21.67 5.41 12.05
C ALA A 44 20.62 6.52 12.22
N ILE A 45 20.21 7.20 11.14
CA ILE A 45 19.15 8.22 11.17
C ILE A 45 17.84 7.59 11.66
N LEU A 46 17.46 6.43 11.12
CA LEU A 46 16.26 5.72 11.56
C LEU A 46 16.33 5.35 13.05
N ALA A 47 17.47 4.86 13.52
CA ALA A 47 17.67 4.51 14.93
C ALA A 47 17.54 5.73 15.84
N VAL A 48 18.09 6.89 15.45
CA VAL A 48 17.97 8.15 16.19
C VAL A 48 16.50 8.58 16.27
N ILE A 49 15.78 8.57 15.16
CA ILE A 49 14.35 8.95 15.13
C ILE A 49 13.53 8.00 16.01
N LEU A 50 13.73 6.69 15.88
CA LEU A 50 13.01 5.70 16.70
C LEU A 50 13.34 5.85 18.18
N PHE A 51 14.60 6.06 18.52
CA PHE A 51 15.04 6.30 19.89
C PHE A 51 14.35 7.54 20.50
N ASP A 52 14.30 8.64 19.75
CA ASP A 52 13.66 9.88 20.19
C ASP A 52 12.15 9.69 20.41
N VAL A 53 11.46 9.01 19.46
CA VAL A 53 10.03 8.69 19.57
C VAL A 53 9.76 7.79 20.77
N ILE A 54 10.55 6.75 20.98
CA ILE A 54 10.38 5.84 22.10
C ILE A 54 10.64 6.55 23.44
N LYS A 55 11.75 7.28 23.53
CA LYS A 55 12.14 8.00 24.74
C LYS A 55 11.07 8.98 25.22
N ASN A 56 10.49 9.74 24.30
CA ASN A 56 9.50 10.77 24.63
C ASN A 56 8.06 10.24 24.64
N GLY A 57 7.77 9.13 23.94
CA GLY A 57 6.41 8.57 23.81
C GLY A 57 6.03 7.54 24.86
N VAL A 58 6.98 6.71 25.34
CA VAL A 58 6.66 5.59 26.24
C VAL A 58 6.11 6.07 27.59
N GLY A 59 6.62 7.19 28.11
CA GLY A 59 6.23 7.71 29.43
C GLY A 59 4.75 8.09 29.57
N HIS A 60 4.08 8.38 28.46
CA HIS A 60 2.66 8.75 28.44
C HIS A 60 1.77 7.63 27.85
N LEU A 61 2.36 6.51 27.43
CA LEU A 61 1.60 5.37 26.93
C LEU A 61 0.88 4.67 28.09
N SER A 62 -0.43 4.76 28.09
CA SER A 62 -1.30 4.16 29.10
C SER A 62 -2.52 3.53 28.46
N LEU A 63 -3.19 2.62 29.18
CA LEU A 63 -4.45 2.04 28.70
C LEU A 63 -5.51 3.13 28.52
N THR A 64 -5.53 4.13 29.39
CA THR A 64 -6.41 5.29 29.28
C THR A 64 -6.17 6.08 27.99
N PHE A 65 -4.92 6.26 27.59
CA PHE A 65 -4.57 6.93 26.34
C PHE A 65 -5.09 6.16 25.10
N LEU A 66 -5.07 4.83 25.15
CA LEU A 66 -5.56 3.99 24.05
C LEU A 66 -7.08 3.84 24.00
N THR A 67 -7.79 4.07 25.12
CA THR A 67 -9.23 3.77 25.24
C THR A 67 -10.10 5.01 25.42
N GLN A 68 -9.53 6.16 25.72
CA GLN A 68 -10.29 7.40 25.87
C GLN A 68 -10.27 8.26 24.60
N ALA A 69 -11.27 9.13 24.49
CA ALA A 69 -11.30 10.17 23.49
C ALA A 69 -10.39 11.36 23.87
N PRO A 70 -9.93 12.16 22.90
CA PRO A 70 -9.20 13.38 23.16
C PRO A 70 -10.07 14.40 23.91
N LYS A 71 -9.45 15.17 24.82
CA LYS A 71 -10.08 16.17 25.67
C LYS A 71 -9.28 17.47 25.64
N GLU A 72 -9.87 18.56 26.13
CA GLU A 72 -9.19 19.85 26.36
C GLU A 72 -8.37 20.34 25.16
N GLY A 73 -8.97 20.32 23.97
CA GLY A 73 -8.26 20.77 22.77
C GLY A 73 -7.05 19.90 22.40
N MET A 74 -7.07 18.61 22.72
CA MET A 74 -5.99 17.62 22.49
C MET A 74 -4.79 17.75 23.45
N THR A 75 -4.90 18.47 24.54
CA THR A 75 -3.85 18.53 25.59
C THR A 75 -4.02 17.41 26.64
N ALA A 76 -5.18 16.74 26.66
CA ALA A 76 -5.50 15.64 27.56
C ALA A 76 -6.36 14.55 26.87
N GLY A 77 -6.54 13.42 27.59
CA GLY A 77 -7.32 12.28 27.11
C GLY A 77 -6.48 11.29 26.30
N GLY A 78 -7.06 10.71 25.26
CA GLY A 78 -6.43 9.67 24.45
C GLY A 78 -6.76 9.79 22.97
N ILE A 79 -6.52 8.71 22.22
CA ILE A 79 -6.64 8.69 20.75
C ILE A 79 -7.56 7.56 20.25
N PHE A 80 -8.43 7.02 21.10
CA PHE A 80 -9.31 5.90 20.72
C PHE A 80 -10.11 6.13 19.44
N PRO A 81 -10.80 7.29 19.25
CA PRO A 81 -11.53 7.56 18.01
C PRO A 81 -10.63 7.57 16.78
N ALA A 82 -9.38 8.02 16.92
CA ALA A 82 -8.41 8.03 15.82
C ALA A 82 -7.97 6.60 15.45
N ILE A 83 -7.77 5.73 16.43
CA ILE A 83 -7.43 4.31 16.19
C ILE A 83 -8.57 3.63 15.44
N VAL A 84 -9.81 3.78 15.91
CA VAL A 84 -10.99 3.16 15.29
C VAL A 84 -11.20 3.70 13.89
N GLY A 85 -11.18 5.01 13.70
CA GLY A 85 -11.36 5.62 12.37
C GLY A 85 -10.30 5.22 11.35
N MET A 86 -9.04 5.04 11.79
CA MET A 86 -7.98 4.49 10.93
C MET A 86 -8.31 3.06 10.49
N VAL A 87 -8.74 2.19 11.42
CA VAL A 87 -9.08 0.80 11.11
C VAL A 87 -10.26 0.74 10.15
N GLU A 88 -11.32 1.50 10.40
CA GLU A 88 -12.49 1.57 9.52
C GLU A 88 -12.13 2.06 8.11
N MET A 89 -11.35 3.14 8.02
CA MET A 89 -10.86 3.66 6.73
C MET A 89 -10.03 2.61 5.97
N VAL A 90 -9.09 1.95 6.66
CA VAL A 90 -8.22 0.93 6.04
C VAL A 90 -9.02 -0.26 5.54
N VAL A 91 -10.01 -0.73 6.30
CA VAL A 91 -10.90 -1.82 5.88
C VAL A 91 -11.70 -1.40 4.65
N LEU A 92 -12.33 -0.24 4.68
CA LEU A 92 -13.14 0.26 3.57
C LEU A 92 -12.32 0.49 2.30
N MET A 93 -11.12 1.11 2.40
CA MET A 93 -10.26 1.30 1.24
C MET A 93 -9.78 -0.04 0.67
N THR A 94 -9.51 -1.04 1.54
CA THR A 94 -9.07 -2.37 1.11
C THR A 94 -10.19 -3.09 0.35
N VAL A 95 -11.41 -3.08 0.89
CA VAL A 95 -12.58 -3.69 0.26
C VAL A 95 -12.92 -3.02 -1.07
N ALA A 96 -12.76 -1.70 -1.18
CA ALA A 96 -13.02 -0.98 -2.42
C ALA A 96 -11.89 -1.10 -3.45
N GLY A 97 -10.62 -0.96 -3.02
CA GLY A 97 -9.48 -0.83 -3.93
C GLY A 97 -8.89 -2.16 -4.36
N VAL A 98 -8.72 -3.11 -3.44
CA VAL A 98 -8.00 -4.35 -3.72
C VAL A 98 -8.70 -5.22 -4.77
N PRO A 99 -10.01 -5.52 -4.67
CA PRO A 99 -10.68 -6.33 -5.69
C PRO A 99 -10.59 -5.71 -7.09
N VAL A 100 -10.76 -4.39 -7.19
CA VAL A 100 -10.67 -3.65 -8.45
C VAL A 100 -9.25 -3.71 -9.01
N GLY A 101 -8.24 -3.49 -8.18
CA GLY A 101 -6.82 -3.54 -8.58
C GLY A 101 -6.42 -4.93 -9.06
N VAL A 102 -6.78 -5.98 -8.32
CA VAL A 102 -6.50 -7.39 -8.69
C VAL A 102 -7.22 -7.78 -9.99
N ALA A 103 -8.50 -7.46 -10.10
CA ALA A 103 -9.27 -7.75 -11.32
C ALA A 103 -8.68 -7.02 -12.55
N THR A 104 -8.29 -5.76 -12.38
CA THR A 104 -7.63 -4.97 -13.44
C THR A 104 -6.30 -5.61 -13.86
N ALA A 105 -5.48 -6.02 -12.91
CA ALA A 105 -4.19 -6.66 -13.20
C ALA A 105 -4.37 -8.01 -13.92
N ILE A 106 -5.32 -8.84 -13.46
CA ILE A 106 -5.66 -10.10 -14.13
C ILE A 106 -6.11 -9.84 -15.57
N TYR A 107 -7.00 -8.87 -15.78
CA TYR A 107 -7.43 -8.50 -17.12
C TYR A 107 -6.26 -8.05 -18.00
N LEU A 108 -5.43 -7.14 -17.52
CA LEU A 108 -4.29 -6.59 -18.28
C LEU A 108 -3.21 -7.64 -18.57
N HIS A 109 -3.01 -8.61 -17.68
CA HIS A 109 -1.97 -9.63 -17.84
C HIS A 109 -2.44 -10.81 -18.68
N GLU A 110 -3.64 -11.35 -18.39
CA GLU A 110 -4.10 -12.61 -18.95
C GLU A 110 -4.99 -12.43 -20.21
N TYR A 111 -5.77 -11.35 -20.28
CA TYR A 111 -6.78 -11.19 -21.32
C TYR A 111 -6.46 -10.11 -22.34
N ALA A 112 -5.86 -8.99 -21.91
CA ALA A 112 -5.66 -7.86 -22.77
C ALA A 112 -4.52 -8.11 -23.79
N PRO A 113 -4.76 -7.90 -25.10
CA PRO A 113 -3.69 -8.02 -26.11
C PRO A 113 -2.60 -6.99 -25.87
N ALA A 114 -1.33 -7.43 -25.75
CA ALA A 114 -0.21 -6.54 -25.51
C ALA A 114 -0.01 -5.50 -26.64
N SER A 115 -0.45 -5.83 -27.86
CA SER A 115 -0.40 -4.96 -29.04
C SER A 115 -1.50 -3.90 -29.08
N ALA A 116 -2.57 -4.05 -28.30
CA ALA A 116 -3.69 -3.11 -28.34
C ALA A 116 -3.31 -1.74 -27.78
N ARG A 117 -3.67 -0.67 -28.50
CA ARG A 117 -3.39 0.72 -28.08
C ARG A 117 -4.02 1.05 -26.74
N LEU A 118 -5.24 0.53 -26.48
CA LEU A 118 -5.95 0.75 -25.21
C LEU A 118 -5.22 0.11 -24.01
N THR A 119 -4.72 -1.13 -24.18
CA THR A 119 -3.93 -1.82 -23.15
C THR A 119 -2.69 -1.01 -22.78
N ARG A 120 -1.98 -0.51 -23.79
CA ARG A 120 -0.80 0.34 -23.59
C ARG A 120 -1.16 1.64 -22.89
N LEU A 121 -2.26 2.29 -23.28
CA LEU A 121 -2.73 3.53 -22.64
C LEU A 121 -3.07 3.32 -21.18
N ILE A 122 -3.78 2.23 -20.83
CA ILE A 122 -4.11 1.90 -19.44
C ILE A 122 -2.85 1.67 -18.60
N ARG A 123 -1.86 0.93 -19.13
CA ARG A 123 -0.58 0.70 -18.42
C ARG A 123 0.19 2.00 -18.17
N ILE A 124 0.22 2.90 -19.17
CA ILE A 124 0.83 4.22 -19.01
C ILE A 124 0.07 5.05 -17.97
N ALA A 125 -1.26 5.02 -18.00
CA ALA A 125 -2.09 5.72 -17.02
C ALA A 125 -1.83 5.21 -15.59
N VAL A 126 -1.78 3.89 -15.37
CA VAL A 126 -1.47 3.28 -14.07
C VAL A 126 -0.06 3.67 -13.59
N ALA A 127 0.93 3.64 -14.48
CA ALA A 127 2.30 4.03 -14.15
C ALA A 127 2.40 5.52 -13.79
N ASN A 128 1.72 6.39 -14.54
CA ASN A 128 1.69 7.82 -14.25
C ASN A 128 0.96 8.13 -12.95
N LEU A 129 -0.14 7.41 -12.67
CA LEU A 129 -0.90 7.57 -11.42
C LEU A 129 -0.04 7.29 -10.18
N ALA A 130 0.89 6.34 -10.26
CA ALA A 130 1.85 6.06 -9.18
C ALA A 130 2.80 7.24 -8.88
N GLY A 131 3.04 8.12 -9.84
CA GLY A 131 3.89 9.31 -9.70
C GLY A 131 3.15 10.58 -9.26
N VAL A 132 1.82 10.56 -9.15
CA VAL A 132 1.04 11.73 -8.74
C VAL A 132 1.23 12.00 -7.25
N PRO A 133 1.51 13.27 -6.83
CA PRO A 133 1.58 13.63 -5.42
C PRO A 133 0.29 13.31 -4.68
N SER A 134 0.39 12.77 -3.45
CA SER A 134 -0.78 12.32 -2.68
C SER A 134 -1.81 13.42 -2.40
N ILE A 135 -1.37 14.68 -2.28
CA ILE A 135 -2.25 15.83 -2.09
C ILE A 135 -3.22 16.04 -3.26
N VAL A 136 -2.78 15.73 -4.49
CA VAL A 136 -3.61 15.83 -5.71
C VAL A 136 -4.77 14.83 -5.65
N PHE A 137 -4.54 13.63 -5.10
CA PHE A 137 -5.63 12.68 -4.86
C PHE A 137 -6.66 13.21 -3.87
N GLY A 138 -6.22 13.95 -2.84
CA GLY A 138 -7.12 14.62 -1.90
C GLY A 138 -8.01 15.66 -2.58
N LEU A 139 -7.43 16.49 -3.44
CA LEU A 139 -8.18 17.48 -4.23
C LEU A 139 -9.12 16.80 -5.24
N PHE A 140 -8.66 15.74 -5.90
CA PHE A 140 -9.53 14.93 -6.76
C PHE A 140 -10.68 14.33 -5.96
N GLY A 141 -10.41 13.75 -4.80
CA GLY A 141 -11.43 13.18 -3.92
C GLY A 141 -12.47 14.22 -3.46
N LEU A 142 -12.02 15.43 -3.11
CA LEU A 142 -12.91 16.52 -2.77
C LEU A 142 -13.80 16.90 -3.95
N GLY A 143 -13.20 17.14 -5.12
CA GLY A 143 -13.98 17.57 -6.31
C GLY A 143 -14.90 16.48 -6.83
N PHE A 144 -14.38 15.26 -7.01
CA PHE A 144 -15.11 14.17 -7.63
C PHE A 144 -16.04 13.43 -6.65
N PHE A 145 -15.50 12.97 -5.51
CA PHE A 145 -16.31 12.17 -4.59
C PHE A 145 -17.26 13.05 -3.74
N VAL A 146 -16.77 14.12 -3.14
CA VAL A 146 -17.58 14.94 -2.23
C VAL A 146 -18.51 15.87 -3.01
N GLN A 147 -17.94 16.73 -3.89
CA GLN A 147 -18.72 17.79 -4.53
C GLN A 147 -19.57 17.31 -5.71
N PHE A 148 -19.10 16.33 -6.49
CA PHE A 148 -19.84 15.82 -7.64
C PHE A 148 -20.72 14.63 -7.26
N LEU A 149 -20.17 13.51 -6.79
CA LEU A 149 -20.95 12.32 -6.44
C LEU A 149 -21.80 12.54 -5.17
N GLY A 150 -21.20 13.03 -4.10
CA GLY A 150 -21.87 13.22 -2.82
C GLY A 150 -23.02 14.23 -2.92
N ALA A 151 -22.76 15.39 -3.50
CA ALA A 151 -23.81 16.38 -3.72
C ALA A 151 -24.89 15.89 -4.72
N GLY A 152 -24.53 15.05 -5.67
CA GLY A 152 -25.48 14.39 -6.58
C GLY A 152 -26.39 13.42 -5.83
N ILE A 153 -25.84 12.60 -4.95
CA ILE A 153 -26.59 11.67 -4.08
C ILE A 153 -27.55 12.46 -3.18
N ASP A 154 -27.08 13.55 -2.58
CA ASP A 154 -27.89 14.37 -1.69
C ASP A 154 -29.07 14.99 -2.41
N LYS A 155 -28.90 15.46 -3.65
CA LYS A 155 -29.99 15.99 -4.47
C LYS A 155 -31.06 14.94 -4.80
N VAL A 156 -30.65 13.71 -5.09
CA VAL A 156 -31.56 12.65 -5.55
C VAL A 156 -32.28 11.97 -4.38
N PHE A 157 -31.55 11.67 -3.30
CA PHE A 157 -32.04 10.81 -2.22
C PHE A 157 -32.35 11.56 -0.92
N PHE A 158 -31.76 12.74 -0.71
CA PHE A 158 -31.88 13.49 0.55
C PHE A 158 -32.50 14.88 0.37
N HIS A 159 -33.18 15.13 -0.75
CA HIS A 159 -33.86 16.39 -1.07
C HIS A 159 -32.96 17.64 -0.96
N GLY A 160 -31.63 17.43 -1.08
CA GLY A 160 -30.64 18.50 -0.99
C GLY A 160 -30.01 18.69 0.40
N ASP A 161 -30.46 17.94 1.41
CA ASP A 161 -29.80 17.92 2.71
C ASP A 161 -28.40 17.34 2.56
N LYS A 162 -27.39 18.02 3.15
CA LYS A 162 -25.96 17.62 3.04
C LYS A 162 -25.64 16.43 3.91
N VAL A 163 -25.81 15.23 3.39
CA VAL A 163 -25.45 13.96 4.04
C VAL A 163 -24.11 13.44 3.46
N TYR A 164 -24.00 13.37 2.14
CA TYR A 164 -22.84 12.88 1.41
C TYR A 164 -22.07 13.98 0.66
N GLY A 165 -22.67 15.15 0.41
CA GLY A 165 -22.01 16.33 -0.17
C GLY A 165 -21.09 17.08 0.81
N GLN A 166 -20.53 16.36 1.78
CA GLN A 166 -19.57 16.84 2.78
C GLN A 166 -18.46 15.81 3.01
N PRO A 167 -17.30 16.21 3.57
CA PRO A 167 -16.22 15.29 3.91
C PRO A 167 -16.72 14.16 4.82
N ALA A 168 -16.39 12.90 4.45
CA ALA A 168 -16.91 11.71 5.10
C ALA A 168 -15.94 10.52 4.99
N LEU A 169 -16.08 9.55 5.87
CA LEU A 169 -15.28 8.33 5.93
C LEU A 169 -15.28 7.58 4.58
N ILE A 170 -16.45 7.48 3.93
CA ILE A 170 -16.56 6.78 2.64
C ILE A 170 -15.73 7.46 1.55
N TRP A 171 -15.73 8.78 1.49
CA TRP A 171 -14.98 9.52 0.47
C TRP A 171 -13.48 9.45 0.70
N ALA A 172 -13.06 9.53 1.95
CA ALA A 172 -11.67 9.30 2.33
C ALA A 172 -11.22 7.88 1.94
N ALA A 173 -12.01 6.87 2.26
CA ALA A 173 -11.70 5.48 1.92
C ALA A 173 -11.62 5.24 0.40
N LEU A 174 -12.55 5.81 -0.39
CA LEU A 174 -12.52 5.70 -1.85
C LEU A 174 -11.34 6.47 -2.47
N THR A 175 -11.01 7.65 -1.94
CA THR A 175 -9.82 8.40 -2.37
C THR A 175 -8.55 7.61 -2.11
N MET A 176 -8.44 7.00 -0.93
CA MET A 176 -7.33 6.12 -0.57
C MET A 176 -7.29 4.85 -1.42
N ALA A 177 -8.44 4.28 -1.76
CA ALA A 177 -8.52 3.15 -2.68
C ALA A 177 -7.92 3.50 -4.04
N VAL A 178 -8.30 4.66 -4.63
CA VAL A 178 -7.75 5.12 -5.91
C VAL A 178 -6.24 5.36 -5.83
N LEU A 179 -5.74 5.97 -4.74
CA LEU A 179 -4.31 6.20 -4.51
C LEU A 179 -3.52 4.89 -4.46
N THR A 180 -4.09 3.83 -3.89
CA THR A 180 -3.41 2.54 -3.72
C THR A 180 -3.54 1.60 -4.92
N LEU A 181 -4.50 1.87 -5.84
CA LEU A 181 -4.72 1.04 -7.04
C LEU A 181 -3.45 0.73 -7.84
N PRO A 182 -2.56 1.70 -8.17
CA PRO A 182 -1.36 1.40 -8.95
C PRO A 182 -0.45 0.37 -8.27
N VAL A 183 -0.31 0.44 -6.95
CA VAL A 183 0.52 -0.50 -6.17
C VAL A 183 -0.06 -1.91 -6.25
N VAL A 184 -1.37 -2.05 -6.07
CA VAL A 184 -2.07 -3.35 -6.17
C VAL A 184 -1.97 -3.93 -7.57
N ILE A 185 -2.20 -3.10 -8.61
CA ILE A 185 -2.16 -3.53 -10.02
C ILE A 185 -0.77 -4.04 -10.37
N VAL A 186 0.27 -3.23 -10.13
CA VAL A 186 1.66 -3.57 -10.50
C VAL A 186 2.13 -4.81 -9.77
N ALA A 187 1.93 -4.89 -8.45
CA ALA A 187 2.34 -6.04 -7.66
C ALA A 187 1.59 -7.33 -8.07
N THR A 188 0.31 -7.21 -8.45
CA THR A 188 -0.47 -8.35 -8.95
C THR A 188 0.02 -8.78 -10.34
N GLU A 189 0.30 -7.84 -11.26
CA GLU A 189 0.88 -8.20 -12.57
C GLU A 189 2.24 -8.90 -12.43
N GLU A 190 3.10 -8.43 -11.52
CA GLU A 190 4.39 -9.07 -11.24
C GLU A 190 4.21 -10.48 -10.69
N ALA A 191 3.26 -10.67 -9.77
CA ALA A 191 2.93 -11.98 -9.23
C ALA A 191 2.39 -12.95 -10.30
N LEU A 192 1.54 -12.48 -11.21
CA LEU A 192 1.03 -13.28 -12.34
C LEU A 192 2.13 -13.61 -13.34
N ARG A 193 3.06 -12.68 -13.58
CA ARG A 193 4.23 -12.89 -14.46
C ARG A 193 5.19 -13.95 -13.93
N ALA A 194 5.29 -14.09 -12.62
CA ALA A 194 6.16 -15.09 -11.99
C ALA A 194 5.63 -16.53 -12.14
N VAL A 195 4.37 -16.73 -12.53
CA VAL A 195 3.81 -18.08 -12.77
C VAL A 195 4.35 -18.63 -14.10
N PRO A 196 4.95 -19.84 -14.11
CA PRO A 196 5.48 -20.45 -15.33
C PRO A 196 4.42 -20.64 -16.41
N ASN A 197 4.77 -20.40 -17.69
CA ASN A 197 3.85 -20.58 -18.82
C ASN A 197 3.46 -22.04 -19.04
N GLU A 198 4.35 -22.97 -18.70
CA GLU A 198 4.13 -24.41 -18.82
C GLU A 198 2.88 -24.86 -18.04
N LEU A 199 2.59 -24.25 -16.90
CA LEU A 199 1.38 -24.53 -16.12
C LEU A 199 0.12 -24.09 -16.86
N ARG A 200 0.17 -22.96 -17.56
CA ARG A 200 -0.93 -22.45 -18.40
C ARG A 200 -1.18 -23.40 -19.58
N GLU A 201 -0.12 -23.75 -20.29
CA GLU A 201 -0.17 -24.63 -21.46
C GLU A 201 -0.65 -26.04 -21.08
N ALA A 202 -0.16 -26.61 -19.98
CA ALA A 202 -0.62 -27.90 -19.49
C ALA A 202 -2.12 -27.90 -19.16
N SER A 203 -2.61 -26.86 -18.50
CA SER A 203 -4.05 -26.73 -18.19
C SER A 203 -4.91 -26.66 -19.45
N LEU A 204 -4.49 -25.86 -20.44
CA LEU A 204 -5.17 -25.72 -21.71
C LEU A 204 -5.14 -27.03 -22.53
N ALA A 205 -4.01 -27.76 -22.51
CA ALA A 205 -3.87 -29.06 -23.18
C ALA A 205 -4.80 -30.13 -22.59
N LEU A 206 -5.17 -30.03 -21.33
CA LEU A 206 -6.17 -30.89 -20.68
C LEU A 206 -7.61 -30.48 -20.99
N GLY A 207 -7.82 -29.48 -21.87
CA GLY A 207 -9.15 -29.02 -22.28
C GLY A 207 -9.78 -27.95 -21.39
N ALA A 208 -9.04 -27.40 -20.43
CA ALA A 208 -9.56 -26.30 -19.64
C ALA A 208 -9.72 -25.01 -20.47
N THR A 209 -10.77 -24.25 -20.20
CA THR A 209 -10.93 -22.92 -20.79
C THR A 209 -9.92 -21.92 -20.21
N LYS A 210 -9.65 -20.82 -20.90
CA LYS A 210 -8.78 -19.77 -20.40
C LYS A 210 -9.21 -19.25 -19.03
N PHE A 211 -10.51 -19.08 -18.80
CA PHE A 211 -11.05 -18.64 -17.52
C PHE A 211 -10.78 -19.68 -16.42
N GLN A 212 -11.00 -20.96 -16.68
CA GLN A 212 -10.70 -22.03 -15.73
C GLN A 212 -9.21 -22.10 -15.40
N THR A 213 -8.33 -21.99 -16.40
CA THR A 213 -6.88 -21.91 -16.21
C THR A 213 -6.48 -20.75 -15.32
N VAL A 214 -7.02 -19.55 -15.58
CA VAL A 214 -6.70 -18.36 -14.78
C VAL A 214 -7.14 -18.53 -13.33
N ILE A 215 -8.38 -18.94 -13.08
CA ILE A 215 -8.95 -19.00 -11.73
C ILE A 215 -8.42 -20.18 -10.91
N HIS A 216 -8.22 -21.36 -11.53
CA HIS A 216 -7.85 -22.56 -10.78
C HIS A 216 -6.36 -22.89 -10.80
N VAL A 217 -5.58 -22.30 -11.72
CA VAL A 217 -4.14 -22.57 -11.82
C VAL A 217 -3.34 -21.28 -11.56
N VAL A 218 -3.56 -20.22 -12.33
CA VAL A 218 -2.71 -19.03 -12.31
C VAL A 218 -2.88 -18.21 -11.03
N VAL A 219 -4.12 -17.86 -10.69
CA VAL A 219 -4.41 -17.01 -9.51
C VAL A 219 -4.00 -17.71 -8.20
N PRO A 220 -4.26 -18.99 -7.97
CA PRO A 220 -3.77 -19.69 -6.78
C PRO A 220 -2.24 -19.70 -6.69
N GLN A 221 -1.52 -19.90 -7.80
CA GLN A 221 -0.06 -19.87 -7.83
C GLN A 221 0.49 -18.46 -7.56
N ALA A 222 -0.15 -17.41 -8.08
CA ALA A 222 0.22 -16.01 -7.87
C ALA A 222 -0.19 -15.48 -6.49
N SER A 223 -1.03 -16.19 -5.74
CA SER A 223 -1.71 -15.68 -4.52
C SER A 223 -0.76 -15.08 -3.49
N ALA A 224 0.40 -15.68 -3.25
CA ALA A 224 1.39 -15.17 -2.30
C ALA A 224 1.96 -13.80 -2.71
N GLY A 225 2.17 -13.58 -4.01
CA GLY A 225 2.63 -12.30 -4.56
C GLY A 225 1.52 -11.25 -4.51
N ILE A 226 0.29 -11.63 -4.90
CA ILE A 226 -0.89 -10.75 -4.83
C ILE A 226 -1.10 -10.27 -3.39
N LEU A 227 -1.10 -11.18 -2.41
CA LEU A 227 -1.22 -10.82 -1.00
C LEU A 227 -0.09 -9.87 -0.53
N THR A 228 1.13 -10.06 -1.04
CA THR A 228 2.24 -9.15 -0.72
C THR A 228 1.95 -7.73 -1.22
N GLY A 229 1.45 -7.60 -2.45
CA GLY A 229 1.06 -6.30 -3.01
C GLY A 229 -0.08 -5.64 -2.22
N MET A 230 -1.08 -6.43 -1.81
CA MET A 230 -2.16 -5.94 -0.93
C MET A 230 -1.63 -5.41 0.41
N ILE A 231 -0.73 -6.15 1.06
CA ILE A 231 -0.11 -5.74 2.33
C ILE A 231 0.62 -4.40 2.16
N LEU A 232 1.40 -4.26 1.10
CA LEU A 232 2.13 -3.02 0.81
C LEU A 232 1.18 -1.84 0.59
N ALA A 233 0.08 -2.05 -0.14
CA ALA A 233 -0.93 -1.03 -0.39
C ALA A 233 -1.63 -0.59 0.91
N VAL A 234 -2.03 -1.55 1.75
CA VAL A 234 -2.67 -1.30 3.06
C VAL A 234 -1.73 -0.56 4.00
N SER A 235 -0.49 -1.00 4.10
CA SER A 235 0.53 -0.37 4.96
C SER A 235 0.79 1.07 4.58
N ARG A 236 0.90 1.34 3.27
CA ARG A 236 1.07 2.70 2.77
C ARG A 236 -0.15 3.56 3.11
N GLY A 237 -1.35 3.07 2.82
CA GLY A 237 -2.60 3.80 3.04
C GLY A 237 -2.84 4.16 4.50
N ALA A 238 -2.46 3.30 5.43
CA ALA A 238 -2.67 3.52 6.86
C ALA A 238 -1.93 4.75 7.42
N GLY A 239 -0.81 5.15 6.82
CA GLY A 239 0.01 6.28 7.27
C GLY A 239 -0.22 7.59 6.51
N GLU A 240 -1.01 7.59 5.44
CA GLU A 240 -1.21 8.78 4.60
C GLU A 240 -2.06 9.85 5.30
N VAL A 241 -1.72 11.11 5.05
CA VAL A 241 -2.42 12.28 5.61
C VAL A 241 -3.06 13.13 4.52
N ALA A 242 -2.31 13.46 3.47
CA ALA A 242 -2.73 14.47 2.49
C ALA A 242 -4.04 14.15 1.75
N PRO A 243 -4.33 12.91 1.33
CA PRO A 243 -5.60 12.59 0.65
C PRO A 243 -6.82 12.72 1.55
N ILE A 244 -6.69 12.35 2.83
CA ILE A 244 -7.81 12.31 3.77
C ILE A 244 -8.13 13.68 4.36
N LEU A 245 -7.17 14.59 4.35
CA LEU A 245 -7.31 15.97 4.84
C LEU A 245 -8.53 16.69 4.24
N PHE A 246 -8.78 16.49 2.94
CA PHE A 246 -9.87 17.16 2.22
C PHE A 246 -11.14 16.33 2.14
N THR A 247 -11.04 15.02 2.38
CA THR A 247 -12.11 14.08 2.01
C THR A 247 -12.88 13.51 3.20
N GLY A 248 -12.36 13.63 4.43
CA GLY A 248 -13.12 13.11 5.56
C GLY A 248 -12.46 13.18 6.93
N ALA A 249 -11.15 13.42 7.02
CA ALA A 249 -10.49 13.46 8.31
C ALA A 249 -10.84 14.73 9.10
N ALA A 250 -11.26 14.55 10.34
CA ALA A 250 -11.49 15.65 11.28
C ALA A 250 -10.25 15.86 12.16
N TYR A 251 -9.95 17.11 12.46
CA TYR A 251 -8.81 17.44 13.30
C TYR A 251 -9.04 17.09 14.77
N PHE A 252 -10.29 17.25 15.24
CA PHE A 252 -10.73 16.91 16.59
C PHE A 252 -12.14 16.34 16.55
N LEU A 253 -12.33 15.12 17.04
CA LEU A 253 -13.63 14.45 17.09
C LEU A 253 -13.66 13.53 18.31
N PRO A 254 -14.27 13.93 19.44
CA PRO A 254 -14.25 13.17 20.67
C PRO A 254 -15.19 11.95 20.68
N HIS A 255 -15.79 11.62 19.56
CA HIS A 255 -16.72 10.49 19.41
C HIS A 255 -16.34 9.63 18.19
N LEU A 256 -16.82 8.40 18.17
CA LEU A 256 -16.65 7.48 17.06
C LEU A 256 -17.51 7.91 15.85
N PRO A 257 -17.09 7.56 14.63
CA PRO A 257 -17.92 7.70 13.44
C PRO A 257 -19.25 6.96 13.63
N LYS A 258 -20.36 7.62 13.29
CA LYS A 258 -21.71 7.02 13.40
C LYS A 258 -22.13 6.27 12.13
N GLY A 259 -21.32 6.34 11.09
CA GLY A 259 -21.58 5.71 9.79
C GLY A 259 -20.67 6.23 8.70
N LEU A 260 -20.90 5.76 7.49
CA LEU A 260 -20.06 6.06 6.32
C LEU A 260 -20.06 7.54 5.91
N SER A 261 -21.14 8.28 6.21
CA SER A 261 -21.27 9.72 5.94
C SER A 261 -20.68 10.61 7.03
N SER A 262 -20.17 10.05 8.13
CA SER A 262 -19.55 10.80 9.22
C SER A 262 -18.08 11.12 8.92
N GLN A 263 -17.60 12.23 9.46
CA GLN A 263 -16.16 12.47 9.58
C GLN A 263 -15.54 11.51 10.60
N PHE A 264 -14.22 11.35 10.56
CA PHE A 264 -13.47 10.45 11.43
C PHE A 264 -12.09 11.05 11.75
N MET A 265 -11.45 10.53 12.79
CA MET A 265 -10.06 10.84 13.11
C MET A 265 -9.14 9.73 12.64
N THR A 266 -7.87 10.07 12.37
CA THR A 266 -6.78 9.09 12.21
C THR A 266 -5.56 9.52 13.03
N PRO A 267 -4.74 8.58 13.52
CA PRO A 267 -3.52 8.95 14.24
C PRO A 267 -2.55 9.75 13.38
N SER A 268 -2.46 9.44 12.07
CA SER A 268 -1.59 10.16 11.13
C SER A 268 -1.97 11.64 10.98
N TYR A 269 -3.26 11.94 10.82
CA TYR A 269 -3.73 13.33 10.75
C TYR A 269 -3.64 14.02 12.12
N HIS A 270 -3.91 13.30 13.20
CA HIS A 270 -3.75 13.82 14.56
C HIS A 270 -2.30 14.25 14.85
N VAL A 271 -1.32 13.42 14.48
CA VAL A 271 0.12 13.77 14.55
C VAL A 271 0.43 15.04 13.76
N TYR A 272 -0.10 15.13 12.53
CA TYR A 272 0.11 16.32 11.69
C TYR A 272 -0.43 17.59 12.36
N VAL A 273 -1.64 17.55 12.91
CA VAL A 273 -2.27 18.70 13.60
C VAL A 273 -1.49 19.08 14.85
N LEU A 274 -1.12 18.13 15.69
CA LEU A 274 -0.34 18.40 16.91
C LEU A 274 1.05 18.98 16.60
N ALA A 275 1.67 18.54 15.50
CA ALA A 275 2.99 19.02 15.10
C ALA A 275 2.98 20.40 14.45
N THR A 276 1.88 20.79 13.78
CA THR A 276 1.87 22.00 12.92
C THR A 276 0.88 23.07 13.36
N GLN A 277 -0.15 22.72 14.13
CA GLN A 277 -1.27 23.61 14.45
C GLN A 277 -1.56 23.70 15.95
N SER A 278 -0.74 23.07 16.81
CA SER A 278 -0.93 23.16 18.25
C SER A 278 -0.65 24.58 18.75
N PRO A 279 -1.57 25.18 19.49
CA PRO A 279 -1.33 26.50 20.12
C PRO A 279 -0.34 26.42 21.29
N ASP A 280 -0.19 25.25 21.92
CA ASP A 280 0.75 24.97 22.99
C ASP A 280 1.55 23.71 22.66
N VAL A 281 2.72 23.91 22.06
CA VAL A 281 3.60 22.83 21.58
C VAL A 281 4.16 22.02 22.76
N ASP A 282 4.47 22.66 23.88
CA ASP A 282 5.07 21.98 25.02
C ASP A 282 4.06 21.06 25.73
N ALA A 283 2.82 21.51 25.88
CA ALA A 283 1.74 20.71 26.46
C ALA A 283 1.35 19.52 25.56
N THR A 284 1.36 19.69 24.23
CA THR A 284 0.95 18.63 23.27
C THR A 284 2.07 17.70 22.86
N LYS A 285 3.33 18.07 23.09
CA LYS A 285 4.51 17.27 22.72
C LYS A 285 4.49 15.83 23.24
N PRO A 286 4.15 15.55 24.51
CA PRO A 286 4.05 14.16 25.00
C PRO A 286 3.00 13.35 24.24
N ILE A 287 1.83 13.94 23.98
CA ILE A 287 0.74 13.30 23.25
C ILE A 287 1.13 13.03 21.80
N LEU A 288 1.82 13.99 21.15
CA LEU A 288 2.36 13.83 19.81
C LEU A 288 3.27 12.60 19.71
N TYR A 289 4.29 12.51 20.56
CA TYR A 289 5.23 11.39 20.53
C TYR A 289 4.57 10.06 20.84
N THR A 290 3.64 10.03 21.82
CA THR A 290 2.87 8.82 22.14
C THR A 290 1.95 8.41 20.98
N THR A 291 1.33 9.37 20.27
CA THR A 291 0.51 9.10 19.08
C THR A 291 1.35 8.52 17.94
N VAL A 292 2.56 9.07 17.72
CA VAL A 292 3.51 8.52 16.73
C VAL A 292 3.90 7.10 17.07
N LEU A 293 4.19 6.82 18.35
CA LEU A 293 4.53 5.48 18.83
C LEU A 293 3.37 4.49 18.59
N VAL A 294 2.13 4.90 18.91
CA VAL A 294 0.94 4.08 18.65
C VAL A 294 0.70 3.88 17.17
N LEU A 295 0.88 4.91 16.33
CA LEU A 295 0.76 4.78 14.87
C LEU A 295 1.76 3.77 14.32
N LEU A 296 3.01 3.83 14.74
CA LEU A 296 4.04 2.84 14.38
C LEU A 296 3.64 1.44 14.83
N ALA A 297 3.21 1.29 16.09
CA ALA A 297 2.78 -0.01 16.61
C ALA A 297 1.59 -0.58 15.84
N LEU A 298 0.57 0.22 15.55
CA LEU A 298 -0.59 -0.18 14.74
C LEU A 298 -0.20 -0.62 13.34
N THR A 299 0.67 0.16 12.67
CA THR A 299 1.17 -0.18 11.34
C THR A 299 1.94 -1.51 11.37
N PHE A 300 2.78 -1.72 12.39
CA PHE A 300 3.48 -3.00 12.59
C PHE A 300 2.51 -4.16 12.82
N VAL A 301 1.50 -3.99 13.67
CA VAL A 301 0.49 -5.02 13.96
C VAL A 301 -0.29 -5.37 12.68
N LEU A 302 -0.73 -4.38 11.91
CA LEU A 302 -1.41 -4.60 10.64
C LEU A 302 -0.52 -5.38 9.65
N ASN A 303 0.76 -5.00 9.54
CA ASN A 303 1.71 -5.68 8.67
C ASN A 303 1.95 -7.13 9.12
N ILE A 304 2.17 -7.37 10.41
CA ILE A 304 2.36 -8.72 10.96
C ILE A 304 1.12 -9.56 10.73
N ALA A 305 -0.07 -9.03 11.01
CA ALA A 305 -1.33 -9.74 10.77
C ALA A 305 -1.47 -10.16 9.30
N ALA A 306 -1.18 -9.26 8.37
CA ALA A 306 -1.21 -9.52 6.94
C ALA A 306 -0.15 -10.55 6.51
N ILE A 307 1.08 -10.49 7.07
CA ILE A 307 2.15 -11.48 6.82
C ILE A 307 1.74 -12.87 7.33
N VAL A 308 1.12 -12.94 8.51
CA VAL A 308 0.63 -14.21 9.08
C VAL A 308 -0.48 -14.81 8.20
N VAL A 309 -1.43 -14.00 7.75
CA VAL A 309 -2.48 -14.44 6.83
C VAL A 309 -1.86 -15.01 5.54
N ARG A 310 -0.90 -14.28 4.94
CA ARG A 310 -0.15 -14.75 3.77
C ARG A 310 0.56 -16.08 4.02
N ALA A 311 1.24 -16.21 5.14
CA ALA A 311 1.97 -17.43 5.48
C ALA A 311 1.03 -18.64 5.66
N ARG A 312 -0.14 -18.44 6.26
CA ARG A 312 -1.17 -19.48 6.40
C ARG A 312 -1.74 -19.91 5.05
N MET A 313 -2.09 -18.95 4.19
CA MET A 313 -2.61 -19.24 2.85
C MET A 313 -1.58 -20.00 2.00
N ARG A 314 -0.30 -19.60 2.04
CA ARG A 314 0.77 -20.30 1.33
C ARG A 314 0.94 -21.76 1.77
N ARG A 315 0.78 -22.05 3.07
CA ARG A 315 0.84 -23.43 3.58
C ARG A 315 -0.36 -24.29 3.10
N GLN A 316 -1.54 -23.68 2.99
CA GLN A 316 -2.75 -24.39 2.51
C GLN A 316 -2.71 -24.68 1.00
N SER A 317 -2.04 -23.83 0.22
CA SER A 317 -1.91 -24.00 -1.24
C SER A 317 -0.87 -25.06 -1.66
N GLY A 318 -0.24 -25.78 -0.74
CA GLY A 318 0.76 -26.81 -1.04
C GLY A 318 2.06 -26.28 -1.68
N LEU A 319 2.27 -24.97 -1.71
CA LEU A 319 3.42 -24.28 -2.31
C LEU A 319 4.62 -24.16 -1.35
N ALA A 320 4.64 -24.98 -0.30
CA ALA A 320 5.75 -25.03 0.65
C ALA A 320 6.78 -26.08 0.15
N HIS A 321 7.57 -25.71 -0.87
CA HIS A 321 8.87 -26.34 -1.19
C HIS A 321 9.83 -25.27 -1.67
#